data_3c409552bb85a097f5bc1d31629eed76
#
_entry.id   3c409552bb85a097f5bc1d31629eed76
#
_cell.length_a   1.000
_cell.length_b   1.000
_cell.length_c   1.000
_cell.angle_alpha   90.00
_cell.angle_beta   90.00
_cell.angle_gamma   90.00
#
_symmetry.space_group_name_H-M   'P 1'
#
loop_
_entity.id
_entity.type
_entity.pdbx_description
1 polymer ?
#
loop_
_entity_poly.entity_id
_entity_poly.type
_entity_poly.pdbx_seq_one_letter_code
_entity_poly.pdbx_strand_id
1 'polypeptide(L)'
;MLARPFKLALLVLLAAIAFAPRVHAQDKVLKVGTLKLIHGISAYFYEKFVPAGYTVEVIPFESPTDGKNAVLTGTVDTCIHGIAAFLLGAAAGEPVLIVANANNRGMAVMAGVNTDIKTIKDLKGKRVAIWPGSTQEAVILERLRMEGMSIKDIQPIRLQFSDHAAALARGDVDAYVGAEPAAGISLANGTGRLVEYPYSTPIGPLNMILSASEKAVKDNPERIKLIVDMHRQAVDYAMANPAQIVEMATQKLGQQKKSVELAVPNVELAWKIDDVFMERANAYTRLMFENKQIRQVPDLNRHITKQFM
;
A
#
# COMPACT_ATOMS: atom_id res chain seq x y z
N MET A 1 61.58 -29.35 -32.31
CA MET A 1 60.62 -28.30 -32.74
C MET A 1 59.19 -28.73 -32.43
N LEU A 2 58.76 -28.64 -31.22
CA LEU A 2 57.38 -29.00 -30.80
C LEU A 2 57.03 -28.26 -29.48
N ALA A 3 56.75 -26.95 -29.55
CA ALA A 3 56.34 -26.19 -28.36
C ALA A 3 55.50 -24.95 -28.75
N ARG A 4 54.44 -25.08 -29.58
CA ARG A 4 53.56 -23.96 -29.91
C ARG A 4 52.05 -24.14 -29.75
N PRO A 5 51.44 -25.29 -29.52
CA PRO A 5 49.97 -25.32 -29.31
C PRO A 5 49.51 -25.02 -27.89
N PHE A 6 50.38 -25.19 -26.85
CA PHE A 6 49.94 -25.04 -25.44
C PHE A 6 49.69 -23.59 -24.97
N LYS A 7 50.38 -22.59 -25.58
CA LYS A 7 50.20 -21.19 -25.20
C LYS A 7 48.93 -20.56 -25.77
N LEU A 8 48.41 -21.07 -26.89
CA LEU A 8 47.18 -20.55 -27.50
C LEU A 8 45.92 -21.04 -26.77
N ALA A 9 45.94 -22.29 -26.29
CA ALA A 9 44.82 -22.85 -25.50
C ALA A 9 44.63 -22.16 -24.13
N LEU A 10 45.74 -21.74 -23.50
CA LEU A 10 45.68 -21.03 -22.20
C LEU A 10 45.18 -19.59 -22.36
N LEU A 11 45.43 -18.90 -23.47
CA LEU A 11 44.95 -17.57 -23.78
C LEU A 11 43.43 -17.55 -24.09
N VAL A 12 42.91 -18.58 -24.75
CA VAL A 12 41.47 -18.73 -25.03
C VAL A 12 40.68 -19.05 -23.75
N LEU A 13 41.27 -19.85 -22.85
CA LEU A 13 40.63 -20.16 -21.56
C LEU A 13 40.56 -18.94 -20.62
N LEU A 14 41.59 -18.08 -20.61
CA LEU A 14 41.62 -16.81 -19.88
C LEU A 14 40.65 -15.76 -20.43
N ALA A 15 40.42 -15.74 -21.77
CA ALA A 15 39.46 -14.83 -22.41
C ALA A 15 37.99 -15.26 -22.13
N ALA A 16 37.71 -16.57 -21.99
CA ALA A 16 36.35 -17.04 -21.67
C ALA A 16 35.91 -16.71 -20.23
N ILE A 17 36.84 -16.57 -19.29
CA ILE A 17 36.55 -16.18 -17.89
C ILE A 17 36.23 -14.67 -17.79
N ALA A 18 36.72 -13.84 -18.72
CA ALA A 18 36.50 -12.39 -18.74
C ALA A 18 35.08 -11.99 -19.22
N PHE A 19 34.32 -12.91 -19.85
CA PHE A 19 32.96 -12.68 -20.36
C PHE A 19 31.87 -13.34 -19.55
N ALA A 20 32.17 -13.87 -18.36
CA ALA A 20 31.11 -14.25 -17.44
C ALA A 20 30.34 -12.95 -17.04
N PRO A 21 29.02 -12.89 -17.22
CA PRO A 21 28.26 -11.72 -16.78
C PRO A 21 28.51 -11.52 -15.30
N ARG A 22 29.16 -10.41 -14.94
CA ARG A 22 29.29 -9.98 -13.56
C ARG A 22 27.88 -9.61 -13.09
N VAL A 23 27.18 -10.52 -12.47
CA VAL A 23 25.99 -10.20 -11.68
C VAL A 23 26.48 -9.24 -10.58
N HIS A 24 26.16 -7.97 -10.73
CA HIS A 24 26.56 -6.95 -9.75
C HIS A 24 25.85 -7.28 -8.43
N ALA A 25 26.55 -7.14 -7.32
CA ALA A 25 25.99 -7.37 -5.99
C ALA A 25 24.70 -6.53 -5.74
N GLN A 26 24.55 -5.43 -6.44
CA GLN A 26 23.39 -4.55 -6.42
C GLN A 26 22.13 -5.20 -7.01
N ASP A 27 22.28 -6.16 -7.95
CA ASP A 27 21.14 -6.89 -8.56
C ASP A 27 20.47 -7.88 -7.60
N LYS A 28 21.09 -8.16 -6.45
CA LYS A 28 20.58 -9.08 -5.44
C LYS A 28 19.81 -8.41 -4.30
N VAL A 29 19.81 -7.09 -4.24
CA VAL A 29 19.01 -6.32 -3.28
C VAL A 29 17.63 -6.07 -3.87
N LEU A 30 16.59 -6.64 -3.28
CA LEU A 30 15.18 -6.42 -3.64
C LEU A 30 14.68 -5.20 -2.87
N LYS A 31 14.34 -4.12 -3.58
CA LYS A 31 13.87 -2.88 -2.97
C LYS A 31 12.34 -2.83 -2.98
N VAL A 32 11.75 -2.83 -1.80
CA VAL A 32 10.31 -2.84 -1.64
C VAL A 32 9.86 -1.58 -0.91
N GLY A 33 9.08 -0.76 -1.59
CA GLY A 33 8.40 0.37 -0.98
C GLY A 33 7.19 -0.06 -0.17
N THR A 34 6.89 0.64 0.92
CA THR A 34 5.64 0.45 1.67
C THR A 34 5.23 1.74 2.35
N LEU A 35 3.93 1.90 2.64
CA LEU A 35 3.50 3.00 3.50
C LEU A 35 3.84 2.69 4.96
N LYS A 36 4.17 3.73 5.72
CA LYS A 36 4.48 3.66 7.16
C LYS A 36 3.21 3.46 8.01
N LEU A 37 2.43 2.44 7.64
CA LEU A 37 1.14 2.06 8.20
C LEU A 37 1.09 0.55 8.43
N ILE A 38 0.18 0.08 9.28
CA ILE A 38 -0.03 -1.37 9.53
C ILE A 38 -0.43 -2.11 8.24
N HIS A 39 -1.09 -1.45 7.31
CA HIS A 39 -1.49 -1.99 6.01
C HIS A 39 -0.33 -2.52 5.16
N GLY A 40 0.86 -1.92 5.30
CA GLY A 40 2.06 -2.30 4.56
C GLY A 40 3.01 -3.20 5.37
N ILE A 41 2.58 -3.69 6.54
CA ILE A 41 3.45 -4.42 7.46
C ILE A 41 3.97 -5.73 6.88
N SER A 42 3.28 -6.32 5.90
CA SER A 42 3.71 -7.56 5.22
C SER A 42 5.11 -7.44 4.61
N ALA A 43 5.50 -6.25 4.12
CA ALA A 43 6.83 -6.03 3.55
C ALA A 43 7.97 -6.32 4.53
N TYR A 44 7.78 -6.06 5.81
CA TYR A 44 8.80 -6.30 6.84
C TYR A 44 8.96 -7.78 7.22
N PHE A 45 8.04 -8.65 6.77
CA PHE A 45 8.18 -10.10 6.93
C PHE A 45 8.91 -10.76 5.76
N TYR A 46 9.22 -10.04 4.67
CA TYR A 46 9.86 -10.63 3.48
C TYR A 46 11.23 -11.21 3.77
N GLU A 47 11.97 -10.66 4.75
CA GLU A 47 13.26 -11.21 5.20
C GLU A 47 13.20 -12.69 5.61
N LYS A 48 12.02 -13.17 6.06
CA LYS A 48 11.81 -14.59 6.42
C LYS A 48 11.75 -15.50 5.20
N PHE A 49 11.47 -14.96 4.03
CA PHE A 49 11.15 -15.71 2.81
C PHE A 49 12.08 -15.39 1.64
N VAL A 50 13.05 -14.50 1.87
CA VAL A 50 14.02 -14.12 0.84
C VAL A 50 14.94 -15.32 0.52
N PRO A 51 15.10 -15.68 -0.77
CA PRO A 51 15.97 -16.79 -1.16
C PRO A 51 17.44 -16.51 -0.88
N ALA A 52 18.21 -17.60 -0.73
CA ALA A 52 19.66 -17.51 -0.54
C ALA A 52 20.33 -16.67 -1.65
N GLY A 53 21.17 -15.74 -1.24
CA GLY A 53 21.91 -14.85 -2.13
C GLY A 53 21.16 -13.56 -2.50
N TYR A 54 19.94 -13.37 -2.04
CA TYR A 54 19.20 -12.09 -2.11
C TYR A 54 19.09 -11.45 -0.73
N THR A 55 18.85 -10.14 -0.72
CA THR A 55 18.49 -9.36 0.48
C THR A 55 17.31 -8.48 0.15
N VAL A 56 16.55 -8.07 1.17
CA VAL A 56 15.41 -7.15 1.02
C VAL A 56 15.71 -5.84 1.72
N GLU A 57 15.51 -4.74 1.01
CA GLU A 57 15.51 -3.39 1.56
C GLU A 57 14.08 -2.86 1.55
N VAL A 58 13.51 -2.60 2.73
CA VAL A 58 12.17 -2.02 2.87
C VAL A 58 12.29 -0.52 3.04
N ILE A 59 11.70 0.25 2.11
CA ILE A 59 11.74 1.71 2.07
C ILE A 59 10.36 2.26 2.44
N PRO A 60 10.21 2.90 3.62
CA PRO A 60 8.94 3.46 4.06
C PRO A 60 8.64 4.81 3.39
N PHE A 61 7.39 5.02 2.99
CA PHE A 61 6.84 6.27 2.46
C PHE A 61 5.71 6.78 3.33
N GLU A 62 5.56 8.10 3.45
CA GLU A 62 4.45 8.74 4.16
C GLU A 62 3.23 8.96 3.25
N SER A 63 3.44 9.10 1.94
CA SER A 63 2.41 9.40 0.96
C SER A 63 2.22 8.25 -0.04
N PRO A 64 0.95 7.85 -0.35
CA PRO A 64 0.68 6.87 -1.40
C PRO A 64 1.21 7.28 -2.77
N THR A 65 1.19 8.59 -3.09
CA THR A 65 1.71 9.13 -4.35
C THR A 65 3.22 8.99 -4.44
N ASP A 66 3.96 9.22 -3.34
CA ASP A 66 5.41 9.07 -3.34
C ASP A 66 5.82 7.61 -3.53
N GLY A 67 5.11 6.67 -2.90
CA GLY A 67 5.32 5.24 -3.10
C GLY A 67 5.08 4.82 -4.56
N LYS A 68 4.00 5.29 -5.19
CA LYS A 68 3.72 5.08 -6.61
C LYS A 68 4.84 5.66 -7.50
N ASN A 69 5.24 6.88 -7.24
CA ASN A 69 6.29 7.55 -8.02
C ASN A 69 7.64 6.84 -7.88
N ALA A 70 7.97 6.30 -6.71
CA ALA A 70 9.19 5.51 -6.49
C ALA A 70 9.24 4.25 -7.36
N VAL A 71 8.08 3.61 -7.61
CA VAL A 71 7.95 2.50 -8.57
C VAL A 71 8.22 2.97 -10.00
N LEU A 72 7.62 4.08 -10.42
CA LEU A 72 7.77 4.61 -11.78
C LEU A 72 9.21 5.05 -12.09
N THR A 73 9.90 5.59 -11.11
CA THR A 73 11.31 6.03 -11.26
C THR A 73 12.31 4.88 -11.11
N GLY A 74 11.87 3.68 -10.69
CA GLY A 74 12.75 2.55 -10.41
C GLY A 74 13.56 2.71 -9.10
N THR A 75 13.16 3.64 -8.22
CA THR A 75 13.75 3.78 -6.88
C THR A 75 13.49 2.54 -6.04
N VAL A 76 12.33 1.91 -6.24
CA VAL A 76 11.95 0.61 -5.70
C VAL A 76 11.47 -0.32 -6.82
N ASP A 77 11.62 -1.63 -6.63
CA ASP A 77 11.14 -2.65 -7.57
C ASP A 77 9.60 -2.74 -7.54
N THR A 78 9.05 -2.71 -6.32
CA THR A 78 7.61 -2.76 -6.06
C THR A 78 7.27 -1.85 -4.89
N CYS A 79 6.00 -1.46 -4.76
CA CYS A 79 5.53 -0.70 -3.59
C CYS A 79 4.12 -1.11 -3.16
N ILE A 80 3.91 -1.23 -1.84
CA ILE A 80 2.59 -1.36 -1.23
C ILE A 80 2.05 0.04 -0.95
N HIS A 81 1.00 0.43 -1.67
CA HIS A 81 0.35 1.73 -1.48
C HIS A 81 -1.16 1.68 -1.81
N GLY A 82 -1.89 2.75 -1.48
CA GLY A 82 -3.34 2.82 -1.68
C GLY A 82 -3.75 2.71 -3.15
N ILE A 83 -4.81 1.94 -3.42
CA ILE A 83 -5.34 1.74 -4.78
C ILE A 83 -5.78 3.05 -5.44
N ALA A 84 -6.26 4.05 -4.69
CA ALA A 84 -6.67 5.33 -5.26
C ALA A 84 -5.49 6.07 -5.93
N ALA A 85 -4.30 6.09 -5.31
CA ALA A 85 -3.12 6.70 -5.90
C ALA A 85 -2.67 5.97 -7.18
N PHE A 86 -2.83 4.64 -7.21
CA PHE A 86 -2.62 3.85 -8.41
C PHE A 86 -3.61 4.26 -9.52
N LEU A 87 -4.91 4.33 -9.22
CA LEU A 87 -5.96 4.68 -10.20
C LEU A 87 -5.80 6.10 -10.74
N LEU A 88 -5.34 7.05 -9.92
CA LEU A 88 -4.97 8.39 -10.38
C LEU A 88 -3.86 8.33 -11.43
N GLY A 89 -2.83 7.53 -11.22
CA GLY A 89 -1.74 7.32 -12.17
C GLY A 89 -2.21 6.61 -13.44
N ALA A 90 -2.94 5.51 -13.31
CA ALA A 90 -3.47 4.75 -14.44
C ALA A 90 -4.41 5.61 -15.32
N ALA A 91 -5.27 6.43 -14.70
CA ALA A 91 -6.12 7.38 -15.43
C ALA A 91 -5.33 8.51 -16.12
N ALA A 92 -4.14 8.84 -15.62
CA ALA A 92 -3.21 9.77 -16.25
C ALA A 92 -2.34 9.12 -17.35
N GLY A 93 -2.47 7.80 -17.56
CA GLY A 93 -1.68 7.06 -18.56
C GLY A 93 -0.28 6.69 -18.07
N GLU A 94 -0.03 6.70 -16.76
CA GLU A 94 1.25 6.27 -16.20
C GLU A 94 1.46 4.75 -16.36
N PRO A 95 2.68 4.30 -16.69
CA PRO A 95 2.98 2.89 -16.96
C PRO A 95 3.18 2.10 -15.64
N VAL A 96 2.10 1.98 -14.86
CA VAL A 96 2.07 1.28 -13.57
C VAL A 96 1.11 0.10 -13.63
N LEU A 97 1.49 -1.03 -12.98
CA LEU A 97 0.73 -2.26 -12.91
C LEU A 97 0.46 -2.67 -11.46
N ILE A 98 -0.72 -3.19 -11.18
CA ILE A 98 -0.97 -4.00 -9.99
C ILE A 98 -0.47 -5.42 -10.26
N VAL A 99 0.39 -5.92 -9.38
CA VAL A 99 0.97 -7.28 -9.45
C VAL A 99 0.45 -8.20 -8.34
N ALA A 100 -0.13 -7.63 -7.26
CA ALA A 100 -0.86 -8.35 -6.22
C ALA A 100 -1.82 -7.41 -5.46
N ASN A 101 -2.84 -7.98 -4.78
CA ASN A 101 -3.49 -7.30 -3.67
C ASN A 101 -2.49 -7.16 -2.51
N ALA A 102 -2.69 -6.22 -1.58
CA ALA A 102 -1.81 -6.11 -0.42
C ALA A 102 -2.57 -6.02 0.90
N ASN A 103 -3.71 -5.34 0.90
CA ASN A 103 -4.50 -5.20 2.11
C ASN A 103 -5.95 -4.83 1.79
N ASN A 104 -6.86 -5.43 2.54
CA ASN A 104 -8.25 -5.00 2.70
C ASN A 104 -8.43 -4.36 4.09
N ARG A 105 -9.50 -3.59 4.29
CA ARG A 105 -9.87 -2.97 5.56
C ARG A 105 -8.83 -1.93 6.04
N GLY A 106 -8.72 -1.72 7.34
CA GLY A 106 -7.76 -0.78 7.95
C GLY A 106 -8.15 0.70 7.83
N MET A 107 -9.37 1.01 7.42
CA MET A 107 -9.91 2.37 7.36
C MET A 107 -10.91 2.59 8.49
N ALA A 108 -10.97 3.80 9.02
CA ALA A 108 -11.93 4.18 10.05
C ALA A 108 -12.34 5.64 9.91
N VAL A 109 -13.61 5.91 10.18
CA VAL A 109 -14.11 7.26 10.49
C VAL A 109 -14.14 7.40 11.99
N MET A 110 -13.32 8.32 12.52
CA MET A 110 -13.18 8.57 13.95
C MET A 110 -13.66 9.97 14.29
N ALA A 111 -14.34 10.13 15.42
CA ALA A 111 -14.76 11.41 15.97
C ALA A 111 -14.13 11.66 17.33
N GLY A 112 -13.84 12.92 17.65
CA GLY A 112 -13.39 13.31 18.98
C GLY A 112 -14.43 12.98 20.05
N VAL A 113 -14.00 12.52 21.23
CA VAL A 113 -14.92 12.14 22.31
C VAL A 113 -15.76 13.31 22.80
N ASN A 114 -15.26 14.55 22.63
CA ASN A 114 -15.93 15.79 23.03
C ASN A 114 -16.86 16.36 21.93
N THR A 115 -17.09 15.62 20.84
CA THR A 115 -17.99 16.01 19.75
C THR A 115 -19.32 15.26 19.87
N ASP A 116 -20.34 15.74 19.18
CA ASP A 116 -21.68 15.11 19.07
C ASP A 116 -21.80 14.14 17.86
N ILE A 117 -20.71 13.95 17.11
CA ILE A 117 -20.68 13.15 15.88
C ILE A 117 -20.88 11.66 16.21
N LYS A 118 -21.95 11.05 15.73
CA LYS A 118 -22.27 9.62 15.90
C LYS A 118 -22.41 8.88 14.57
N THR A 119 -22.71 9.60 13.51
CA THR A 119 -22.96 9.08 12.15
C THR A 119 -22.23 9.91 11.11
N ILE A 120 -22.18 9.44 9.87
CA ILE A 120 -21.62 10.22 8.73
C ILE A 120 -22.39 11.53 8.53
N LYS A 121 -23.70 11.56 8.75
CA LYS A 121 -24.52 12.79 8.63
C LYS A 121 -24.08 13.89 9.60
N ASP A 122 -23.61 13.52 10.76
CA ASP A 122 -23.17 14.48 11.78
C ASP A 122 -21.84 15.15 11.44
N LEU A 123 -21.16 14.70 10.38
CA LEU A 123 -19.96 15.37 9.84
C LEU A 123 -20.28 16.71 9.18
N LYS A 124 -21.57 17.01 8.92
CA LYS A 124 -21.96 18.28 8.27
C LYS A 124 -21.48 19.49 9.07
N GLY A 125 -20.72 20.36 8.39
CA GLY A 125 -20.12 21.56 8.97
C GLY A 125 -18.91 21.30 9.88
N LYS A 126 -18.51 20.04 10.11
CA LYS A 126 -17.39 19.69 10.99
C LYS A 126 -16.05 19.73 10.26
N ARG A 127 -14.97 19.97 11.02
CA ARG A 127 -13.59 19.89 10.55
C ARG A 127 -13.18 18.41 10.48
N VAL A 128 -12.96 17.90 9.27
CA VAL A 128 -12.66 16.49 9.03
C VAL A 128 -11.29 16.35 8.40
N ALA A 129 -10.34 15.71 9.09
CA ALA A 129 -9.04 15.43 8.51
C ALA A 129 -9.12 14.34 7.44
N ILE A 130 -8.53 14.61 6.28
CA ILE A 130 -8.50 13.75 5.11
C ILE A 130 -7.14 13.92 4.43
N TRP A 131 -6.60 12.83 3.86
CA TRP A 131 -5.43 12.90 2.97
C TRP A 131 -5.89 12.85 1.50
N PRO A 132 -5.77 13.96 0.74
CA PRO A 132 -6.18 13.99 -0.67
C PRO A 132 -5.43 12.99 -1.55
N GLY A 133 -6.12 12.37 -2.50
CA GLY A 133 -5.59 11.35 -3.40
C GLY A 133 -5.40 9.98 -2.75
N SER A 134 -5.91 9.80 -1.54
CA SER A 134 -5.86 8.52 -0.81
C SER A 134 -7.12 7.68 -1.02
N THR A 135 -7.00 6.40 -0.69
CA THR A 135 -8.13 5.46 -0.60
C THR A 135 -9.20 5.96 0.37
N GLN A 136 -8.78 6.54 1.50
CA GLN A 136 -9.66 7.08 2.54
C GLN A 136 -10.48 8.27 2.02
N GLU A 137 -9.89 9.12 1.17
CA GLU A 137 -10.66 10.18 0.52
C GLU A 137 -11.73 9.61 -0.41
N ALA A 138 -11.38 8.65 -1.28
CA ALA A 138 -12.36 8.04 -2.19
C ALA A 138 -13.53 7.42 -1.41
N VAL A 139 -13.22 6.73 -0.30
CA VAL A 139 -14.23 6.10 0.56
C VAL A 139 -15.13 7.13 1.23
N ILE A 140 -14.59 8.20 1.81
CA ILE A 140 -15.44 9.20 2.48
C ILE A 140 -16.31 9.99 1.50
N LEU A 141 -15.80 10.29 0.31
CA LEU A 141 -16.61 10.92 -0.73
C LEU A 141 -17.83 10.06 -1.08
N GLU A 142 -17.64 8.75 -1.22
CA GLU A 142 -18.74 7.82 -1.46
C GLU A 142 -19.69 7.73 -0.26
N ARG A 143 -19.17 7.66 0.97
CA ARG A 143 -20.03 7.62 2.17
C ARG A 143 -20.87 8.88 2.32
N LEU A 144 -20.28 10.05 2.07
CA LEU A 144 -21.01 11.32 2.06
C LEU A 144 -22.11 11.31 0.98
N ARG A 145 -21.79 10.84 -0.25
CA ARG A 145 -22.77 10.74 -1.35
C ARG A 145 -23.95 9.83 -1.00
N MET A 146 -23.68 8.68 -0.37
CA MET A 146 -24.73 7.74 0.10
C MET A 146 -25.68 8.39 1.13
N GLU A 147 -25.19 9.35 1.89
CA GLU A 147 -25.99 10.13 2.85
C GLU A 147 -26.62 11.41 2.25
N GLY A 148 -26.52 11.59 0.93
CA GLY A 148 -27.01 12.78 0.22
C GLY A 148 -26.17 14.02 0.48
N MET A 149 -24.92 13.85 0.86
CA MET A 149 -23.94 14.90 1.17
C MET A 149 -22.79 14.91 0.14
N SER A 150 -21.98 15.92 0.21
CA SER A 150 -20.75 16.07 -0.59
C SER A 150 -19.60 16.57 0.28
N ILE A 151 -18.40 16.66 -0.30
CA ILE A 151 -17.23 17.25 0.35
C ILE A 151 -17.44 18.71 0.78
N LYS A 152 -18.37 19.42 0.13
CA LYS A 152 -18.73 20.82 0.44
C LYS A 152 -19.56 20.95 1.72
N ASP A 153 -20.15 19.86 2.17
CA ASP A 153 -20.95 19.83 3.40
C ASP A 153 -20.11 19.67 4.66
N ILE A 154 -18.82 19.38 4.52
CA ILE A 154 -17.84 19.32 5.60
C ILE A 154 -16.75 20.37 5.42
N GLN A 155 -15.87 20.52 6.42
CA GLN A 155 -14.67 21.36 6.33
C GLN A 155 -13.45 20.42 6.22
N PRO A 156 -12.98 20.05 5.01
CA PRO A 156 -11.88 19.12 4.86
C PRO A 156 -10.56 19.77 5.27
N ILE A 157 -9.84 19.14 6.19
CA ILE A 157 -8.51 19.55 6.64
C ILE A 157 -7.49 18.56 6.10
N ARG A 158 -6.54 19.05 5.30
CA ARG A 158 -5.47 18.21 4.76
C ARG A 158 -4.45 17.89 5.84
N LEU A 159 -4.38 16.63 6.28
CA LEU A 159 -3.39 16.13 7.23
C LEU A 159 -2.84 14.79 6.78
N GLN A 160 -1.58 14.51 7.13
CA GLN A 160 -0.98 13.18 6.97
C GLN A 160 -1.62 12.18 7.93
N PHE A 161 -1.62 10.89 7.57
CA PHE A 161 -2.20 9.84 8.43
C PHE A 161 -1.54 9.76 9.81
N SER A 162 -0.23 10.02 9.88
CA SER A 162 0.53 10.09 11.13
C SER A 162 0.03 11.16 12.09
N ASP A 163 -0.59 12.23 11.59
CA ASP A 163 -1.04 13.39 12.38
C ASP A 163 -2.48 13.29 12.85
N HIS A 164 -3.30 12.39 12.27
CA HIS A 164 -4.74 12.33 12.50
C HIS A 164 -5.10 12.17 13.98
N ALA A 165 -4.51 11.18 14.67
CA ALA A 165 -4.84 10.92 16.09
C ALA A 165 -4.41 12.08 16.99
N ALA A 166 -3.26 12.70 16.72
CA ALA A 166 -2.78 13.82 17.50
C ALA A 166 -3.63 15.09 17.28
N ALA A 167 -4.00 15.38 16.03
CA ALA A 167 -4.88 16.50 15.69
C ALA A 167 -6.28 16.36 16.33
N LEU A 168 -6.83 15.13 16.33
CA LEU A 168 -8.10 14.84 17.02
C LEU A 168 -7.99 15.05 18.53
N ALA A 169 -6.90 14.58 19.14
CA ALA A 169 -6.68 14.71 20.57
C ALA A 169 -6.54 16.18 21.03
N ARG A 170 -5.94 17.04 20.20
CA ARG A 170 -5.83 18.50 20.47
C ARG A 170 -7.10 19.28 20.15
N GLY A 171 -8.07 18.67 19.45
CA GLY A 171 -9.27 19.35 18.96
C GLY A 171 -9.01 20.27 17.75
N ASP A 172 -7.91 20.08 17.03
CA ASP A 172 -7.63 20.78 15.75
C ASP A 172 -8.63 20.37 14.68
N VAL A 173 -9.13 19.12 14.75
CA VAL A 173 -10.19 18.56 13.93
C VAL A 173 -11.25 17.91 14.80
N ASP A 174 -12.50 17.84 14.31
CA ASP A 174 -13.63 17.25 15.01
C ASP A 174 -13.75 15.74 14.70
N ALA A 175 -13.26 15.33 13.52
CA ALA A 175 -13.22 13.96 13.05
C ALA A 175 -12.07 13.77 12.07
N TYR A 176 -11.78 12.51 11.75
CA TYR A 176 -10.90 12.16 10.62
C TYR A 176 -11.37 10.88 9.91
N VAL A 177 -10.99 10.76 8.64
CA VAL A 177 -11.08 9.52 7.88
C VAL A 177 -9.66 9.01 7.69
N GLY A 178 -9.31 8.02 8.47
CA GLY A 178 -7.91 7.62 8.67
C GLY A 178 -7.64 6.17 8.32
N ALA A 179 -6.36 5.88 8.44
CA ALA A 179 -5.77 4.55 8.29
C ALA A 179 -5.27 4.04 9.64
N GLU A 180 -5.27 2.73 9.83
CA GLU A 180 -4.62 2.17 11.03
C GLU A 180 -3.09 2.40 10.98
N PRO A 181 -2.45 2.76 12.12
CA PRO A 181 -2.95 2.61 13.49
C PRO A 181 -3.63 3.86 14.10
N ALA A 182 -3.97 4.91 13.34
CA ALA A 182 -4.50 6.15 13.93
C ALA A 182 -5.78 5.92 14.75
N ALA A 183 -6.69 5.06 14.28
CA ALA A 183 -7.90 4.71 15.03
C ALA A 183 -7.55 3.98 16.33
N GLY A 184 -6.68 2.99 16.29
CA GLY A 184 -6.17 2.29 17.47
C GLY A 184 -5.52 3.24 18.48
N ILE A 185 -4.75 4.25 18.03
CA ILE A 185 -4.15 5.29 18.88
C ILE A 185 -5.24 6.12 19.57
N SER A 186 -6.23 6.59 18.82
CA SER A 186 -7.31 7.41 19.36
C SER A 186 -8.16 6.66 20.38
N LEU A 187 -8.43 5.37 20.14
CA LEU A 187 -9.13 4.48 21.05
C LEU A 187 -8.31 4.18 22.31
N ALA A 188 -7.02 3.85 22.16
CA ALA A 188 -6.12 3.53 23.27
C ALA A 188 -5.97 4.70 24.25
N ASN A 189 -5.92 5.92 23.71
CA ASN A 189 -5.75 7.16 24.47
C ASN A 189 -7.10 7.73 24.99
N GLY A 190 -8.24 7.17 24.60
CA GLY A 190 -9.56 7.68 24.96
C GLY A 190 -9.88 9.06 24.37
N THR A 191 -9.21 9.46 23.28
CA THR A 191 -9.37 10.77 22.64
C THR A 191 -10.36 10.74 21.48
N GLY A 192 -10.64 9.57 20.93
CA GLY A 192 -11.58 9.37 19.84
C GLY A 192 -12.51 8.20 20.05
N ARG A 193 -13.64 8.21 19.37
CA ARG A 193 -14.57 7.10 19.24
C ARG A 193 -14.76 6.73 17.78
N LEU A 194 -14.99 5.45 17.53
CA LEU A 194 -15.33 4.96 16.21
C LEU A 194 -16.74 5.44 15.82
N VAL A 195 -16.85 6.07 14.64
CA VAL A 195 -18.13 6.37 13.98
C VAL A 195 -18.55 5.17 13.15
N GLU A 196 -17.67 4.75 12.23
CA GLU A 196 -17.86 3.52 11.44
C GLU A 196 -16.55 3.01 10.81
N TYR A 197 -16.54 1.72 10.46
CA TYR A 197 -15.63 1.19 9.45
C TYR A 197 -16.34 1.30 8.09
N PRO A 198 -15.86 2.10 7.15
CA PRO A 198 -16.62 2.51 5.97
C PRO A 198 -16.59 1.48 4.83
N TYR A 199 -16.92 0.21 5.12
CA TYR A 199 -16.84 -0.91 4.16
C TYR A 199 -18.17 -1.24 3.49
N SER A 200 -19.25 -0.56 3.85
CA SER A 200 -20.60 -0.74 3.29
C SER A 200 -20.81 0.04 1.98
N THR A 201 -19.76 0.24 1.22
CA THR A 201 -19.77 0.90 -0.10
C THR A 201 -19.53 -0.14 -1.20
N PRO A 202 -19.84 0.15 -2.48
CA PRO A 202 -19.52 -0.75 -3.59
C PRO A 202 -18.03 -1.11 -3.73
N ILE A 203 -17.13 -0.26 -3.25
CA ILE A 203 -15.69 -0.54 -3.22
C ILE A 203 -15.30 -1.47 -2.07
N GLY A 204 -16.19 -1.66 -1.10
CA GLY A 204 -15.98 -2.56 0.03
C GLY A 204 -14.71 -2.25 0.84
N PRO A 205 -14.02 -3.27 1.33
CA PRO A 205 -12.83 -3.10 2.16
C PRO A 205 -11.51 -2.98 1.38
N LEU A 206 -11.49 -3.01 0.02
CA LEU A 206 -10.26 -2.93 -0.77
C LEU A 206 -9.51 -1.64 -0.46
N ASN A 207 -8.23 -1.72 -0.10
CA ASN A 207 -7.46 -0.58 0.37
C ASN A 207 -6.10 -0.43 -0.32
N MET A 208 -5.21 -1.41 -0.18
CA MET A 208 -3.85 -1.31 -0.74
C MET A 208 -3.55 -2.42 -1.72
N ILE A 209 -2.64 -2.11 -2.64
CA ILE A 209 -2.15 -3.02 -3.67
C ILE A 209 -0.61 -3.05 -3.66
N LEU A 210 -0.03 -4.10 -4.19
CA LEU A 210 1.38 -4.18 -4.56
C LEU A 210 1.49 -3.80 -6.03
N SER A 211 2.26 -2.75 -6.33
CA SER A 211 2.47 -2.27 -7.69
C SER A 211 3.91 -2.43 -8.16
N ALA A 212 4.08 -2.52 -9.47
CA ALA A 212 5.36 -2.45 -10.18
C ALA A 212 5.22 -1.55 -11.42
N SER A 213 6.32 -1.05 -11.99
CA SER A 213 6.26 -0.38 -13.30
C SER A 213 6.14 -1.41 -14.43
N GLU A 214 5.49 -1.04 -15.55
CA GLU A 214 5.45 -1.87 -16.76
C GLU A 214 6.87 -2.25 -17.22
N LYS A 215 7.80 -1.30 -17.10
CA LYS A 215 9.22 -1.52 -17.44
C LYS A 215 9.84 -2.63 -16.59
N ALA A 216 9.64 -2.58 -15.26
CA ALA A 216 10.19 -3.59 -14.35
C ALA A 216 9.60 -4.98 -14.62
N VAL A 217 8.29 -5.06 -14.87
CA VAL A 217 7.59 -6.32 -15.20
C VAL A 217 8.10 -6.90 -16.53
N LYS A 218 8.38 -6.05 -17.52
CA LYS A 218 8.88 -6.48 -18.82
C LYS A 218 10.35 -6.89 -18.79
N ASP A 219 11.19 -6.07 -18.14
CA ASP A 219 12.66 -6.22 -18.23
C ASP A 219 13.18 -7.25 -17.21
N ASN A 220 12.51 -7.40 -16.07
CA ASN A 220 12.92 -8.28 -14.97
C ASN A 220 11.73 -9.06 -14.35
N PRO A 221 10.97 -9.84 -15.14
CA PRO A 221 9.78 -10.54 -14.64
C PRO A 221 10.07 -11.50 -13.50
N GLU A 222 11.22 -12.19 -13.52
CA GLU A 222 11.65 -13.12 -12.47
C GLU A 222 11.87 -12.39 -11.13
N ARG A 223 12.38 -11.15 -11.16
CA ARG A 223 12.57 -10.33 -9.97
C ARG A 223 11.23 -9.93 -9.36
N ILE A 224 10.27 -9.52 -10.19
CA ILE A 224 8.91 -9.18 -9.73
C ILE A 224 8.20 -10.42 -9.19
N LYS A 225 8.32 -11.56 -9.90
CA LYS A 225 7.77 -12.84 -9.43
C LYS A 225 8.30 -13.22 -8.06
N LEU A 226 9.61 -13.08 -7.84
CA LEU A 226 10.24 -13.37 -6.56
C LEU A 226 9.65 -12.52 -5.43
N ILE A 227 9.44 -11.21 -5.68
CA ILE A 227 8.84 -10.31 -4.70
C ILE A 227 7.38 -10.69 -4.43
N VAL A 228 6.60 -11.04 -5.47
CA VAL A 228 5.20 -11.47 -5.31
C VAL A 228 5.11 -12.79 -4.53
N ASP A 229 6.02 -13.75 -4.77
CA ASP A 229 6.08 -15.00 -4.01
C ASP A 229 6.40 -14.76 -2.53
N MET A 230 7.34 -13.85 -2.23
CA MET A 230 7.63 -13.43 -0.85
C MET A 230 6.43 -12.72 -0.22
N HIS A 231 5.76 -11.84 -0.98
CA HIS A 231 4.57 -11.15 -0.50
C HIS A 231 3.48 -12.13 -0.09
N ARG A 232 3.17 -13.11 -0.94
CA ARG A 232 2.21 -14.18 -0.63
C ARG A 232 2.56 -14.91 0.66
N GLN A 233 3.80 -15.39 0.78
CA GLN A 233 4.26 -16.13 1.97
C GLN A 233 4.21 -15.26 3.24
N ALA A 234 4.61 -13.99 3.13
CA ALA A 234 4.58 -13.02 4.23
C ALA A 234 3.16 -12.71 4.69
N VAL A 235 2.22 -12.55 3.76
CA VAL A 235 0.80 -12.33 4.07
C VAL A 235 0.20 -13.55 4.75
N ASP A 236 0.40 -14.75 4.19
CA ASP A 236 -0.13 -16.00 4.77
C ASP A 236 0.43 -16.22 6.18
N TYR A 237 1.75 -15.98 6.38
CA TYR A 237 2.39 -16.07 7.68
C TYR A 237 1.81 -15.05 8.68
N ALA A 238 1.73 -13.78 8.29
CA ALA A 238 1.28 -12.72 9.17
C ALA A 238 -0.18 -12.90 9.59
N MET A 239 -1.06 -13.29 8.66
CA MET A 239 -2.47 -13.55 8.94
C MET A 239 -2.68 -14.79 9.84
N ALA A 240 -1.82 -15.78 9.74
CA ALA A 240 -1.81 -16.94 10.65
C ALA A 240 -1.22 -16.60 12.04
N ASN A 241 -0.49 -15.48 12.17
CA ASN A 241 0.22 -15.08 13.39
C ASN A 241 -0.04 -13.61 13.78
N PRO A 242 -1.28 -13.21 14.17
CA PRO A 242 -1.62 -11.81 14.44
C PRO A 242 -0.74 -11.14 15.51
N ALA A 243 -0.27 -11.90 16.50
CA ALA A 243 0.67 -11.40 17.51
C ALA A 243 1.99 -10.91 16.91
N GLN A 244 2.44 -11.54 15.82
CA GLN A 244 3.64 -11.11 15.09
C GLN A 244 3.41 -9.80 14.33
N ILE A 245 2.18 -9.52 13.86
CA ILE A 245 1.83 -8.21 13.28
C ILE A 245 1.98 -7.13 14.35
N VAL A 246 1.47 -7.38 15.58
CA VAL A 246 1.59 -6.45 16.70
C VAL A 246 3.07 -6.17 17.02
N GLU A 247 3.87 -7.23 17.14
CA GLU A 247 5.30 -7.11 17.43
C GLU A 247 6.04 -6.32 16.34
N MET A 248 5.85 -6.69 15.07
CA MET A 248 6.48 -6.05 13.92
C MET A 248 6.10 -4.58 13.81
N ALA A 249 4.82 -4.23 13.96
CA ALA A 249 4.36 -2.85 13.92
C ALA A 249 4.92 -2.02 15.08
N THR A 250 5.03 -2.59 16.27
CA THR A 250 5.67 -1.93 17.42
C THR A 250 7.15 -1.64 17.13
N GLN A 251 7.87 -2.60 16.58
CA GLN A 251 9.30 -2.48 16.31
C GLN A 251 9.61 -1.58 15.10
N LYS A 252 8.93 -1.80 13.98
CA LYS A 252 9.25 -1.14 12.69
C LYS A 252 8.55 0.20 12.50
N LEU A 253 7.37 0.38 13.07
CA LEU A 253 6.61 1.63 12.95
C LEU A 253 6.69 2.50 14.21
N GLY A 254 7.35 2.03 15.27
CA GLY A 254 7.48 2.77 16.55
C GLY A 254 6.15 3.00 17.28
N GLN A 255 5.16 2.15 17.02
CA GLN A 255 3.81 2.31 17.58
C GLN A 255 3.70 1.68 18.98
N GLN A 256 2.83 2.25 19.83
CA GLN A 256 2.55 1.66 21.13
C GLN A 256 1.78 0.34 20.98
N LYS A 257 2.21 -0.70 21.69
CA LYS A 257 1.62 -2.05 21.62
C LYS A 257 0.10 -2.04 21.76
N LYS A 258 -0.43 -1.35 22.79
CA LYS A 258 -1.88 -1.24 23.03
C LYS A 258 -2.65 -0.66 21.83
N SER A 259 -2.10 0.36 21.17
CA SER A 259 -2.73 0.97 19.99
C SER A 259 -2.76 0.00 18.81
N VAL A 260 -1.67 -0.76 18.61
CA VAL A 260 -1.57 -1.76 17.55
C VAL A 260 -2.51 -2.94 17.81
N GLU A 261 -2.61 -3.42 19.05
CA GLU A 261 -3.55 -4.48 19.43
C GLU A 261 -5.00 -4.12 19.12
N LEU A 262 -5.38 -2.84 19.28
CA LEU A 262 -6.71 -2.35 18.90
C LEU A 262 -6.88 -2.19 17.38
N ALA A 263 -5.80 -1.91 16.65
CA ALA A 263 -5.82 -1.68 15.21
C ALA A 263 -5.83 -2.98 14.38
N VAL A 264 -5.07 -3.99 14.80
CA VAL A 264 -4.86 -5.24 14.04
C VAL A 264 -6.16 -5.95 13.65
N PRO A 265 -7.20 -6.06 14.51
CA PRO A 265 -8.46 -6.69 14.12
C PRO A 265 -9.18 -6.01 12.95
N ASN A 266 -8.88 -4.72 12.67
CA ASN A 266 -9.41 -3.98 11.53
C ASN A 266 -8.51 -4.09 10.29
N VAL A 267 -7.43 -4.87 10.29
CA VAL A 267 -6.50 -5.03 9.16
C VAL A 267 -6.61 -6.44 8.61
N GLU A 268 -6.72 -6.56 7.30
CA GLU A 268 -6.78 -7.84 6.58
C GLU A 268 -5.74 -7.81 5.46
N LEU A 269 -4.54 -8.34 5.74
CA LEU A 269 -3.51 -8.48 4.72
C LEU A 269 -3.99 -9.48 3.65
N ALA A 270 -3.70 -9.20 2.39
CA ALA A 270 -4.18 -9.97 1.25
C ALA A 270 -3.13 -10.01 0.14
N TRP A 271 -3.23 -10.98 -0.77
CA TRP A 271 -2.33 -11.04 -1.94
C TRP A 271 -3.05 -11.40 -3.24
N LYS A 272 -4.23 -12.01 -3.16
CA LYS A 272 -4.93 -12.54 -4.35
C LYS A 272 -5.55 -11.43 -5.19
N ILE A 273 -5.43 -11.59 -6.50
CA ILE A 273 -6.19 -10.85 -7.51
C ILE A 273 -7.25 -11.82 -8.05
N ASP A 274 -8.34 -11.98 -7.30
CA ASP A 274 -9.50 -12.79 -7.65
C ASP A 274 -10.61 -11.93 -8.28
N ASP A 275 -11.74 -12.55 -8.57
CA ASP A 275 -12.88 -11.87 -9.20
C ASP A 275 -13.48 -10.80 -8.27
N VAL A 276 -13.46 -11.02 -6.96
CA VAL A 276 -13.92 -10.05 -5.96
C VAL A 276 -13.01 -8.83 -5.95
N PHE A 277 -11.70 -9.03 -6.03
CA PHE A 277 -10.73 -7.93 -6.17
C PHE A 277 -11.04 -7.13 -7.46
N MET A 278 -11.22 -7.80 -8.60
CA MET A 278 -11.49 -7.16 -9.88
C MET A 278 -12.81 -6.38 -9.87
N GLU A 279 -13.86 -6.92 -9.27
CA GLU A 279 -15.15 -6.23 -9.09
C GLU A 279 -14.97 -4.93 -8.29
N ARG A 280 -14.29 -5.01 -7.14
CA ARG A 280 -14.03 -3.84 -6.28
C ARG A 280 -13.14 -2.80 -6.94
N ALA A 281 -12.08 -3.22 -7.63
CA ALA A 281 -11.19 -2.31 -8.36
C ALA A 281 -11.95 -1.58 -9.48
N ASN A 282 -12.84 -2.27 -10.21
CA ASN A 282 -13.71 -1.65 -11.21
C ASN A 282 -14.72 -0.67 -10.56
N ALA A 283 -15.28 -1.02 -9.39
CA ALA A 283 -16.15 -0.11 -8.63
C ALA A 283 -15.39 1.14 -8.17
N TYR A 284 -14.16 0.99 -7.68
CA TYR A 284 -13.29 2.13 -7.34
C TYR A 284 -13.10 3.09 -8.51
N THR A 285 -12.76 2.53 -9.67
CA THR A 285 -12.52 3.31 -10.88
C THR A 285 -13.74 4.12 -11.28
N ARG A 286 -14.94 3.49 -11.26
CA ARG A 286 -16.20 4.18 -11.56
C ARG A 286 -16.51 5.28 -10.55
N LEU A 287 -16.40 4.98 -9.24
CA LEU A 287 -16.70 5.95 -8.19
C LEU A 287 -15.73 7.13 -8.20
N MET A 288 -14.44 6.91 -8.44
CA MET A 288 -13.48 7.99 -8.58
C MET A 288 -13.77 8.88 -9.80
N PHE A 289 -14.29 8.30 -10.88
CA PHE A 289 -14.74 9.06 -12.05
C PHE A 289 -16.01 9.86 -11.75
N GLU A 290 -17.02 9.26 -11.14
CA GLU A 290 -18.27 9.92 -10.73
C GLU A 290 -18.02 11.07 -9.75
N ASN A 291 -17.10 10.86 -8.81
CA ASN A 291 -16.64 11.87 -7.84
C ASN A 291 -15.65 12.88 -8.43
N LYS A 292 -15.37 12.82 -9.74
CA LYS A 292 -14.46 13.74 -10.46
C LYS A 292 -13.03 13.75 -9.93
N GLN A 293 -12.60 12.67 -9.28
CA GLN A 293 -11.21 12.47 -8.83
C GLN A 293 -10.31 12.09 -10.01
N ILE A 294 -10.84 11.38 -10.99
CA ILE A 294 -10.17 11.06 -12.26
C ILE A 294 -10.98 11.61 -13.44
N ARG A 295 -10.30 11.92 -14.55
CA ARG A 295 -10.92 12.50 -15.75
C ARG A 295 -11.42 11.46 -16.74
N GLN A 296 -10.88 10.26 -16.68
CA GLN A 296 -11.25 9.13 -17.53
C GLN A 296 -11.14 7.82 -16.75
N VAL A 297 -11.92 6.85 -17.16
CA VAL A 297 -11.89 5.48 -16.58
C VAL A 297 -10.77 4.70 -17.25
N PRO A 298 -9.70 4.31 -16.54
CA PRO A 298 -8.65 3.46 -17.12
C PRO A 298 -9.16 2.04 -17.37
N ASP A 299 -8.65 1.40 -18.42
CA ASP A 299 -8.88 -0.03 -18.66
C ASP A 299 -8.02 -0.87 -17.70
N LEU A 300 -8.64 -1.40 -16.65
CA LEU A 300 -7.93 -2.17 -15.63
C LEU A 300 -7.32 -3.48 -16.15
N ASN A 301 -7.79 -4.03 -17.28
CA ASN A 301 -7.17 -5.22 -17.88
C ASN A 301 -5.75 -4.92 -18.40
N ARG A 302 -5.45 -3.67 -18.69
CA ARG A 302 -4.11 -3.21 -19.09
C ARG A 302 -3.22 -2.87 -17.89
N HIS A 303 -3.81 -2.60 -16.75
CA HIS A 303 -3.13 -2.12 -15.55
C HIS A 303 -3.07 -3.15 -14.41
N ILE A 304 -3.66 -4.33 -14.59
CA ILE A 304 -3.61 -5.43 -13.60
C ILE A 304 -3.09 -6.68 -14.31
N THR A 305 -2.03 -7.28 -13.75
CA THR A 305 -1.50 -8.54 -14.28
C THR A 305 -1.62 -9.66 -13.25
N LYS A 306 -2.10 -10.84 -13.72
CA LYS A 306 -2.18 -12.07 -12.91
C LYS A 306 -1.04 -13.05 -13.21
N GLN A 307 -0.05 -12.65 -14.02
CA GLN A 307 1.02 -13.56 -14.48
C GLN A 307 1.94 -14.07 -13.36
N PHE A 308 1.88 -13.47 -12.18
CA PHE A 308 2.70 -13.85 -11.03
C PHE A 308 1.90 -14.58 -9.93
N MET A 309 0.59 -14.84 -10.16
CA MET A 309 -0.31 -15.51 -9.23
C MET A 309 -0.13 -17.03 -9.23
#